data_fe367bc9e745b9940432694e9ce78c77
#
_entry.id   fe367bc9e745b9940432694e9ce78c77
#
_cell.length_a   1.000
_cell.length_b   1.000
_cell.length_c   1.000
_cell.angle_alpha   90.00
_cell.angle_beta   90.00
_cell.angle_gamma   90.00
#
_symmetry.space_group_name_H-M   'P 1'
#
loop_
_entity.id
_entity.type
_entity.pdbx_description
1 polymer ?
#
loop_
_entity_poly.entity_id
_entity_poly.type
_entity_poly.pdbx_seq_one_letter_code
_entity_poly.pdbx_strand_id
1 'polypeptide(L)'
;MYKRQVEEGIVFDAPTIEFSYKNDELGDPLLNSYHALALKLATAEEIETIKKYAFAVNDILKAFWAECGVTLVDFKLEFGRLTGGTIVLADEISPDTCRLWDEKTHEKLDKDRFRRDLGGVEGAYAEVMQRLLAHDAD
;
A
#
# COMPACT_ATOMS: atom_id res chain seq x y z
N MET A 1 -2.24 16.14 -1.03
CA MET A 1 -3.32 16.93 -1.63
C MET A 1 -4.68 16.58 -1.04
N TYR A 2 -5.07 15.32 -0.99
CA TYR A 2 -6.38 14.84 -0.50
C TYR A 2 -6.63 15.11 0.99
N LYS A 3 -5.60 15.07 1.85
CA LYS A 3 -5.70 15.37 3.29
C LYS A 3 -6.29 16.75 3.64
N ARG A 4 -6.38 17.66 2.68
CA ARG A 4 -6.98 18.99 2.89
C ARG A 4 -8.44 19.09 2.47
N GLN A 5 -8.97 18.06 1.82
CA GLN A 5 -10.31 18.09 1.21
C GLN A 5 -11.28 17.10 1.86
N VAL A 6 -10.76 16.10 2.54
CA VAL A 6 -11.56 15.06 3.18
C VAL A 6 -11.04 14.78 4.59
N GLU A 7 -11.92 14.31 5.45
CA GLU A 7 -11.60 13.89 6.80
C GLU A 7 -10.76 12.61 6.79
N GLU A 8 -9.81 12.49 7.74
CA GLU A 8 -8.99 11.28 7.87
C GLU A 8 -9.87 10.09 8.21
N GLY A 9 -9.72 8.99 7.46
CA GLY A 9 -10.50 7.77 7.66
C GLY A 9 -11.77 7.67 6.84
N ILE A 10 -12.09 8.68 6.01
CA ILE A 10 -13.20 8.55 5.08
C ILE A 10 -12.97 7.39 4.11
N VAL A 11 -14.00 6.58 3.89
CA VAL A 11 -13.97 5.49 2.92
C VAL A 11 -14.39 6.03 1.55
N PHE A 12 -13.56 5.82 0.54
CA PHE A 12 -13.89 6.18 -0.83
C PHE A 12 -14.80 5.13 -1.47
N ASP A 13 -15.67 5.55 -2.37
CA ASP A 13 -16.59 4.65 -3.11
C ASP A 13 -15.83 3.68 -4.04
N ALA A 14 -14.63 4.07 -4.48
CA ALA A 14 -13.75 3.26 -5.29
C ALA A 14 -12.29 3.46 -4.86
N PRO A 15 -11.44 2.41 -5.01
CA PRO A 15 -10.02 2.53 -4.71
C PRO A 15 -9.35 3.53 -5.66
N THR A 16 -8.40 4.30 -5.12
CA THR A 16 -7.59 5.24 -5.89
C THR A 16 -6.19 4.68 -6.09
N ILE A 17 -5.55 5.02 -7.20
CA ILE A 17 -4.17 4.65 -7.49
C ILE A 17 -3.34 5.91 -7.78
N GLU A 18 -2.18 5.97 -7.16
CA GLU A 18 -1.17 7.00 -7.38
C GLU A 18 0.14 6.35 -7.79
N PHE A 19 0.98 7.08 -8.50
CA PHE A 19 2.31 6.63 -8.88
C PHE A 19 3.37 7.51 -8.24
N SER A 20 4.49 6.91 -7.86
CA SER A 20 5.73 7.63 -7.56
C SER A 20 6.88 7.05 -8.38
N TYR A 21 7.84 7.89 -8.70
CA TYR A 21 9.08 7.43 -9.31
C TYR A 21 10.04 7.02 -8.21
N LYS A 22 10.45 5.75 -8.19
CA LYS A 22 11.43 5.27 -7.21
C LYS A 22 12.79 5.86 -7.51
N ASN A 23 13.13 6.90 -6.78
CA ASN A 23 14.39 7.60 -6.91
C ASN A 23 14.74 8.28 -5.57
N ASP A 24 15.69 7.70 -4.84
CA ASP A 24 16.08 8.15 -3.50
C ASP A 24 16.61 9.58 -3.49
N GLU A 25 17.34 10.01 -4.54
CA GLU A 25 17.87 11.36 -4.65
C GLU A 25 16.77 12.41 -4.79
N LEU A 26 15.68 12.04 -5.45
CA LEU A 26 14.53 12.91 -5.67
C LEU A 26 13.42 12.75 -4.60
N GLY A 27 13.59 11.83 -3.66
CA GLY A 27 12.61 11.57 -2.59
C GLY A 27 11.30 10.96 -3.11
N ASP A 28 11.38 10.06 -4.08
CA ASP A 28 10.23 9.32 -4.66
C ASP A 28 9.06 10.22 -5.07
N PRO A 29 9.27 11.16 -6.02
CA PRO A 29 8.27 12.15 -6.37
C PRO A 29 7.02 11.51 -6.95
N LEU A 30 5.85 12.03 -6.55
CA LEU A 30 4.57 11.65 -7.12
C LEU A 30 4.50 12.05 -8.60
N LEU A 31 3.95 11.16 -9.42
CA LEU A 31 3.62 11.41 -10.82
C LEU A 31 2.26 10.82 -11.17
N ASN A 32 1.77 11.23 -12.32
CA ASN A 32 0.63 10.59 -12.96
C ASN A 32 1.08 9.79 -14.20
N SER A 33 0.14 9.09 -14.83
CA SER A 33 0.43 8.28 -16.02
C SER A 33 1.04 9.09 -17.16
N TYR A 34 0.63 10.34 -17.34
CA TYR A 34 1.17 11.22 -18.40
C TYR A 34 2.63 11.59 -18.14
N HIS A 35 3.00 11.85 -16.88
CA HIS A 35 4.38 12.09 -16.51
C HIS A 35 5.24 10.85 -16.75
N ALA A 36 4.75 9.66 -16.37
CA ALA A 36 5.47 8.41 -16.60
C ALA A 36 5.73 8.14 -18.08
N LEU A 37 4.76 8.43 -18.95
CA LEU A 37 4.90 8.31 -20.40
C LEU A 37 5.88 9.36 -20.97
N ALA A 38 5.72 10.63 -20.60
CA ALA A 38 6.55 11.72 -21.10
C ALA A 38 8.02 11.55 -20.73
N LEU A 39 8.30 11.05 -19.53
CA LEU A 39 9.63 10.75 -19.02
C LEU A 39 10.16 9.38 -19.49
N LYS A 40 9.37 8.63 -20.25
CA LYS A 40 9.70 7.28 -20.74
C LYS A 40 10.07 6.29 -19.62
N LEU A 41 9.47 6.44 -18.45
CA LEU A 41 9.65 5.54 -17.32
C LEU A 41 8.94 4.21 -17.55
N ALA A 42 7.77 4.27 -18.19
CA ALA A 42 6.97 3.10 -18.54
C ALA A 42 6.19 3.36 -19.85
N THR A 43 5.83 2.29 -20.54
CA THR A 43 4.90 2.35 -21.67
C THR A 43 3.44 2.38 -21.18
N ALA A 44 2.51 2.72 -22.06
CA ALA A 44 1.08 2.69 -21.75
C ALA A 44 0.62 1.28 -21.36
N GLU A 45 1.11 0.25 -22.02
CA GLU A 45 0.79 -1.15 -21.75
C GLU A 45 1.32 -1.59 -20.36
N GLU A 46 2.53 -1.16 -20.00
CA GLU A 46 3.12 -1.42 -18.70
C GLU A 46 2.33 -0.73 -17.59
N ILE A 47 1.91 0.51 -17.79
CA ILE A 47 1.07 1.24 -16.83
C ILE A 47 -0.25 0.52 -16.60
N GLU A 48 -0.92 0.06 -17.66
CA GLU A 48 -2.17 -0.69 -17.53
C GLU A 48 -1.96 -2.06 -16.85
N THR A 49 -0.83 -2.71 -17.12
CA THR A 49 -0.45 -3.96 -16.44
C THR A 49 -0.24 -3.73 -14.94
N ILE A 50 0.48 -2.68 -14.57
CA ILE A 50 0.70 -2.30 -13.16
C ILE A 50 -0.63 -2.00 -12.46
N LYS A 51 -1.51 -1.21 -13.08
CA LYS A 51 -2.83 -0.92 -12.53
C LYS A 51 -3.64 -2.20 -12.29
N LYS A 52 -3.68 -3.09 -13.28
CA LYS A 52 -4.38 -4.38 -13.17
C LYS A 52 -3.86 -5.19 -12.00
N TYR A 53 -2.55 -5.29 -11.84
CA TYR A 53 -1.95 -6.02 -10.72
C TYR A 53 -2.23 -5.34 -9.38
N ALA A 54 -2.09 -4.01 -9.31
CA ALA A 54 -2.33 -3.26 -8.08
C ALA A 54 -3.78 -3.40 -7.60
N PHE A 55 -4.77 -3.34 -8.48
CA PHE A 55 -6.18 -3.56 -8.11
C PHE A 55 -6.46 -5.01 -7.71
N ALA A 56 -5.89 -5.99 -8.39
CA ALA A 56 -6.02 -7.39 -8.00
C ALA A 56 -5.42 -7.65 -6.60
N VAL A 57 -4.24 -7.08 -6.32
CA VAL A 57 -3.61 -7.15 -4.99
C VAL A 57 -4.47 -6.44 -3.95
N ASN A 58 -5.05 -5.27 -4.29
CA ASN A 58 -5.96 -4.56 -3.39
C ASN A 58 -7.13 -5.45 -2.95
N ASP A 59 -7.78 -6.12 -3.88
CA ASP A 59 -8.94 -6.97 -3.58
C ASP A 59 -8.56 -8.14 -2.66
N ILE A 60 -7.43 -8.78 -2.94
CA ILE A 60 -6.89 -9.89 -2.13
C ILE A 60 -6.53 -9.40 -0.73
N LEU A 61 -5.73 -8.35 -0.61
CA LEU A 61 -5.26 -7.85 0.67
C LEU A 61 -6.40 -7.29 1.52
N LYS A 62 -7.36 -6.60 0.90
CA LYS A 62 -8.52 -6.06 1.61
C LYS A 62 -9.37 -7.18 2.23
N ALA A 63 -9.61 -8.26 1.49
CA ALA A 63 -10.34 -9.42 2.00
C ALA A 63 -9.55 -10.10 3.13
N PHE A 64 -8.29 -10.40 2.91
CA PHE A 64 -7.40 -11.04 3.87
C PHE A 64 -7.30 -10.28 5.20
N TRP A 65 -7.04 -8.97 5.15
CA TRP A 65 -6.94 -8.16 6.36
C TRP A 65 -8.28 -8.04 7.11
N ALA A 66 -9.40 -8.01 6.39
CA ALA A 66 -10.72 -8.03 7.02
C ALA A 66 -10.97 -9.31 7.82
N GLU A 67 -10.54 -10.49 7.32
CA GLU A 67 -10.60 -11.76 8.05
C GLU A 67 -9.73 -11.72 9.33
N CYS A 68 -8.65 -10.96 9.33
CA CYS A 68 -7.81 -10.71 10.51
C CYS A 68 -8.36 -9.62 11.45
N GLY A 69 -9.53 -9.06 11.21
CA GLY A 69 -10.10 -7.94 11.97
C GLY A 69 -9.33 -6.63 11.81
N VAL A 70 -8.73 -6.44 10.65
CA VAL A 70 -7.90 -5.27 10.32
C VAL A 70 -8.45 -4.57 9.07
N THR A 71 -8.54 -3.25 9.12
CA THR A 71 -8.87 -2.43 7.96
C THR A 71 -7.59 -2.05 7.21
N LEU A 72 -7.49 -2.45 5.95
CA LEU A 72 -6.47 -1.95 5.04
C LEU A 72 -6.87 -0.55 4.54
N VAL A 73 -6.10 0.46 4.92
CA VAL A 73 -6.36 1.86 4.55
C VAL A 73 -5.76 2.19 3.20
N ASP A 74 -4.49 1.97 3.06
CA ASP A 74 -3.73 2.06 1.81
C ASP A 74 -2.46 1.21 1.89
N PHE A 75 -1.80 1.04 0.77
CA PHE A 75 -0.54 0.30 0.70
C PHE A 75 0.30 0.76 -0.49
N LYS A 76 1.60 0.53 -0.38
CA LYS A 76 2.58 0.78 -1.43
C LYS A 76 3.00 -0.54 -2.06
N LEU A 77 3.05 -0.59 -3.38
CA LEU A 77 3.67 -1.66 -4.15
C LEU A 77 4.83 -1.09 -4.97
N GLU A 78 5.84 -1.90 -5.19
CA GLU A 78 6.91 -1.60 -6.13
C GLU A 78 6.85 -2.59 -7.29
N PHE A 79 7.06 -2.08 -8.49
CA PHE A 79 7.10 -2.89 -9.71
C PHE A 79 8.44 -2.71 -10.41
N GLY A 80 8.93 -3.79 -10.95
CA GLY A 80 10.16 -3.81 -11.74
C GLY A 80 9.95 -4.43 -13.11
N ARG A 81 10.88 -4.14 -14.02
CA ARG A 81 10.94 -4.75 -15.35
C ARG A 81 12.11 -5.71 -15.39
N LEU A 82 11.85 -6.98 -15.66
CA LEU A 82 12.90 -7.96 -15.91
C LEU A 82 13.59 -7.70 -17.26
N THR A 83 14.77 -8.28 -17.45
CA THR A 83 15.56 -8.13 -18.70
C THR A 83 14.77 -8.49 -19.95
N GLY A 84 13.80 -9.41 -19.85
CA GLY A 84 12.89 -9.79 -20.95
C GLY A 84 11.68 -8.88 -21.15
N GLY A 85 11.57 -7.78 -20.40
CA GLY A 85 10.46 -6.81 -20.50
C GLY A 85 9.24 -7.14 -19.64
N THR A 86 9.23 -8.27 -18.96
CA THR A 86 8.11 -8.67 -18.09
C THR A 86 8.04 -7.78 -16.85
N ILE A 87 6.85 -7.23 -16.58
CA ILE A 87 6.57 -6.49 -15.35
C ILE A 87 6.31 -7.47 -14.21
N VAL A 88 6.98 -7.27 -13.10
CA VAL A 88 6.84 -8.09 -11.88
C VAL A 88 6.61 -7.21 -10.67
N LEU A 89 5.84 -7.73 -9.71
CA LEU A 89 5.74 -7.16 -8.37
C LEU A 89 7.06 -7.43 -7.66
N ALA A 90 7.59 -6.39 -7.03
CA ALA A 90 8.80 -6.42 -6.23
C ALA A 90 8.53 -5.85 -4.84
N ASP A 91 9.53 -5.95 -3.94
CA ASP A 91 9.45 -5.49 -2.56
C ASP A 91 8.46 -6.30 -1.69
N GLU A 92 8.36 -5.95 -0.44
CA GLU A 92 7.53 -6.66 0.55
C GLU A 92 6.10 -6.09 0.66
N ILE A 93 5.24 -6.89 1.26
CA ILE A 93 3.95 -6.48 1.81
C ILE A 93 4.02 -6.67 3.33
N SER A 94 4.01 -5.59 4.09
CA SER A 94 4.22 -5.60 5.53
C SER A 94 3.57 -4.38 6.18
N PRO A 95 3.54 -4.27 7.52
CA PRO A 95 3.12 -3.06 8.22
C PRO A 95 3.97 -1.81 7.90
N ASP A 96 5.14 -1.98 7.24
CA ASP A 96 5.96 -0.87 6.75
C ASP A 96 5.44 -0.28 5.44
N THR A 97 4.79 -1.10 4.61
CA THR A 97 4.28 -0.74 3.28
C THR A 97 2.75 -0.63 3.23
N CYS A 98 2.06 -1.06 4.28
CA CYS A 98 0.61 -0.97 4.43
C CYS A 98 0.23 -0.09 5.60
N ARG A 99 -0.84 0.72 5.46
CA ARG A 99 -1.53 1.30 6.62
C ARG A 99 -2.65 0.38 7.05
N LEU A 100 -2.52 -0.10 8.29
CA LEU A 100 -3.38 -1.10 8.89
C LEU A 100 -3.99 -0.52 10.17
N TRP A 101 -5.31 -0.50 10.24
CA TRP A 101 -6.02 -0.05 11.43
C TRP A 101 -6.84 -1.18 12.02
N ASP A 102 -6.90 -1.24 13.35
CA ASP A 102 -7.86 -2.13 14.00
C ASP A 102 -9.29 -1.81 13.54
N GLU A 103 -10.04 -2.84 13.12
CA GLU A 103 -11.36 -2.67 12.55
C GLU A 103 -12.35 -1.99 13.50
N LYS A 104 -12.23 -2.23 14.82
CA LYS A 104 -13.18 -1.76 15.83
C LYS A 104 -12.74 -0.46 16.47
N THR A 105 -11.47 -0.33 16.80
CA THR A 105 -10.93 0.80 17.56
C THR A 105 -10.33 1.88 16.68
N HIS A 106 -10.04 1.56 15.41
CA HIS A 106 -9.28 2.39 14.46
C HIS A 106 -7.86 2.72 14.93
N GLU A 107 -7.35 1.94 15.88
CA GLU A 107 -5.96 2.06 16.32
C GLU A 107 -5.02 1.69 15.18
N LYS A 108 -3.95 2.47 15.03
CA LYS A 108 -2.94 2.25 13.99
C LYS A 108 -2.04 1.08 14.38
N LEU A 109 -1.93 0.07 13.50
CA LEU A 109 -1.17 -1.15 13.70
C LEU A 109 0.05 -1.23 12.76
N ASP A 110 0.48 -0.12 12.21
CA ASP A 110 1.50 0.00 11.17
C ASP A 110 2.59 1.03 11.53
N LYS A 111 3.50 1.26 10.58
CA LYS A 111 4.63 2.19 10.74
C LYS A 111 4.22 3.65 11.02
N ASP A 112 2.97 4.03 10.81
CA ASP A 112 2.51 5.38 11.16
C ASP A 112 2.59 5.64 12.66
N ARG A 113 2.59 4.60 13.52
CA ARG A 113 2.89 4.77 14.94
C ARG A 113 4.26 5.38 15.17
N PHE A 114 5.26 4.94 14.40
CA PHE A 114 6.61 5.51 14.42
C PHE A 114 6.64 6.91 13.77
N ARG A 115 6.06 7.05 12.57
CA ARG A 115 6.07 8.31 11.82
C ARG A 115 5.39 9.46 12.57
N ARG A 116 4.41 9.15 13.42
CA ARG A 116 3.61 10.12 14.18
C ARG A 116 3.98 10.18 15.67
N ASP A 117 5.04 9.50 16.08
CA ASP A 117 5.50 9.42 17.47
C ASP A 117 4.39 8.99 18.46
N LEU A 118 3.58 8.01 18.05
CA LEU A 118 2.48 7.48 18.87
C LEU A 118 2.93 6.44 19.90
N GLY A 119 4.20 5.98 19.82
CA GLY A 119 4.71 4.91 20.64
C GLY A 119 4.10 3.53 20.33
N GLY A 120 4.56 2.50 21.05
CA GLY A 120 4.00 1.16 20.98
C GLY A 120 4.15 0.45 19.62
N VAL A 121 5.17 0.80 18.81
CA VAL A 121 5.41 0.23 17.48
C VAL A 121 5.60 -1.28 17.55
N GLU A 122 6.45 -1.76 18.45
CA GLU A 122 6.72 -3.20 18.63
C GLU A 122 5.46 -3.96 19.03
N GLY A 123 4.65 -3.39 19.93
CA GLY A 123 3.38 -3.96 20.34
C GLY A 123 2.36 -4.06 19.19
N ALA A 124 2.27 -3.03 18.35
CA ALA A 124 1.41 -3.03 17.17
C ALA A 124 1.83 -4.10 16.15
N TYR A 125 3.13 -4.24 15.90
CA TYR A 125 3.65 -5.26 14.99
C TYR A 125 3.47 -6.68 15.56
N ALA A 126 3.64 -6.86 16.87
CA ALA A 126 3.35 -8.12 17.54
C ALA A 126 1.86 -8.49 17.44
N GLU A 127 0.97 -7.53 17.59
CA GLU A 127 -0.48 -7.70 17.43
C GLU A 127 -0.83 -8.15 15.99
N VAL A 128 -0.28 -7.50 14.98
CA VAL A 128 -0.47 -7.91 13.58
C VAL A 128 0.01 -9.34 13.37
N MET A 129 1.20 -9.69 13.87
CA MET A 129 1.75 -11.04 13.78
C MET A 129 0.85 -12.07 14.45
N GLN A 130 0.32 -11.78 15.64
CA GLN A 130 -0.58 -12.69 16.35
C GLN A 130 -1.88 -12.94 15.58
N ARG A 131 -2.45 -11.92 14.96
CA ARG A 131 -3.65 -12.05 14.13
C ARG A 131 -3.41 -12.88 12.88
N LEU A 132 -2.25 -12.70 12.23
CA LEU A 132 -1.84 -13.52 11.10
C LEU A 132 -1.70 -15.00 11.48
N LEU A 133 -0.99 -15.29 12.57
CA LEU A 133 -0.81 -16.67 13.05
C LEU A 133 -2.12 -17.32 13.49
N ALA A 134 -3.06 -16.56 14.04
CA ALA A 134 -4.39 -17.06 14.37
C ALA A 134 -5.20 -17.42 13.13
N HIS A 135 -5.13 -16.59 12.09
CA HIS A 135 -5.79 -16.83 10.80
C HIS A 135 -5.25 -18.08 10.09
N ASP A 136 -3.93 -18.29 10.10
CA ASP A 136 -3.30 -19.47 9.48
C ASP A 136 -3.58 -20.79 10.22
N ALA A 137 -4.10 -20.72 11.45
CA ALA A 137 -4.39 -21.90 12.28
C ALA A 137 -5.82 -22.47 12.09
N ASP A 138 -6.68 -21.73 11.42
CA ASP A 138 -8.08 -22.09 11.08
C ASP A 138 -8.19 -22.68 9.67
#